data_428e5c9f3184cd8580f85748c8e925f4
#
_entry.id   428e5c9f3184cd8580f85748c8e925f4
#
_cell.length_a   1.000
_cell.length_b   1.000
_cell.length_c   1.000
_cell.angle_alpha   90.00
_cell.angle_beta   90.00
_cell.angle_gamma   90.00
#
_symmetry.space_group_name_H-M   'P 1'
#
loop_
_entity.id
_entity.type
_entity.pdbx_description
1 polymer ?
#
loop_
_entity_poly.entity_id
_entity_poly.type
_entity_poly.pdbx_seq_one_letter_code
_entity_poly.pdbx_strand_id
1 'polypeptide(L)'
;MSDIRIDSEKELIEELLKSKVYKEFTQKHIQPKIERERRAWNLLVQHRGKYTYDILNDIFDTVDLTEGGKRWFGALLSTPNRNLIFESELKAINDWFEEILFSDSDPKTALDICLGKNKIKGASKGLATVLLYLSNPEKHNIWVNATQQGLYILNRIGDLKGKDWGENYLLFNKASREFREAYNLLPQAVDWVLSFLSSYVAVEDHHFRVSEDVLDTKEVLVTIDDESDIEDIVGEPMELGVMRWTPTNEMGVVALFIEFRKELGFPIIEVIRTNFPDAAVFEAASKGYVRKYIEFEFRSSGYKSHLKSKRKCHYVVCWDHDWKDCPIPVIELRKQIPTILSQVKNRK
;
A
#
# COMPACT_ATOMS: atom_id res chain seq x y z
N MET A 1 -7.19 27.61 10.28
CA MET A 1 -7.06 27.00 8.95
C MET A 1 -8.20 27.56 8.16
N SER A 2 -7.93 28.27 7.08
CA SER A 2 -8.95 28.81 6.19
C SER A 2 -9.11 27.83 5.02
N ASP A 3 -10.33 27.37 4.83
CA ASP A 3 -10.68 26.59 3.65
C ASP A 3 -11.13 27.52 2.54
N ILE A 4 -10.64 27.30 1.35
CA ILE A 4 -11.10 27.99 0.15
C ILE A 4 -12.35 27.28 -0.37
N ARG A 5 -13.41 28.05 -0.59
CA ARG A 5 -14.62 27.58 -1.28
C ARG A 5 -14.48 27.86 -2.77
N ILE A 6 -14.71 26.84 -3.58
CA ILE A 6 -14.57 26.87 -5.02
C ILE A 6 -15.85 26.36 -5.67
N ASP A 7 -16.40 27.11 -6.61
CA ASP A 7 -17.74 26.88 -7.14
C ASP A 7 -17.76 26.03 -8.44
N SER A 8 -16.62 25.78 -9.04
CA SER A 8 -16.53 24.99 -10.28
C SER A 8 -15.30 24.10 -10.36
N GLU A 9 -15.42 22.98 -11.09
CA GLU A 9 -14.29 22.11 -11.42
C GLU A 9 -13.13 22.87 -12.07
N LYS A 10 -13.44 23.74 -13.03
CA LYS A 10 -12.42 24.51 -13.74
C LYS A 10 -11.61 25.37 -12.79
N GLU A 11 -12.27 26.10 -11.92
CA GLU A 11 -11.60 26.95 -10.92
C GLU A 11 -10.76 26.12 -9.95
N LEU A 12 -11.28 25.00 -9.47
CA LEU A 12 -10.55 24.08 -8.58
C LEU A 12 -9.26 23.59 -9.22
N ILE A 13 -9.33 23.10 -10.46
CA ILE A 13 -8.15 22.59 -11.14
C ILE A 13 -7.17 23.73 -11.48
N GLU A 14 -7.66 24.89 -11.92
CA GLU A 14 -6.78 26.04 -12.17
C GLU A 14 -6.05 26.52 -10.90
N GLU A 15 -6.72 26.53 -9.74
CA GLU A 15 -6.08 26.87 -8.47
C GLU A 15 -5.05 25.81 -8.07
N LEU A 16 -5.37 24.53 -8.19
CA LEU A 16 -4.42 23.46 -7.94
C LEU A 16 -3.18 23.57 -8.85
N LEU A 17 -3.36 23.76 -10.14
CA LEU A 17 -2.25 23.86 -11.10
C LEU A 17 -1.37 25.12 -10.89
N LYS A 18 -1.93 26.19 -10.33
CA LYS A 18 -1.18 27.40 -9.93
C LYS A 18 -0.52 27.25 -8.55
N SER A 19 -0.96 26.31 -7.74
CA SER A 19 -0.51 26.14 -6.35
C SER A 19 0.98 25.83 -6.24
N LYS A 20 1.51 26.06 -5.06
CA LYS A 20 2.91 25.76 -4.78
C LYS A 20 3.17 24.23 -4.74
N VAL A 21 2.23 23.47 -4.19
CA VAL A 21 2.34 22.01 -4.10
C VAL A 21 2.45 21.37 -5.50
N TYR A 22 1.64 21.80 -6.46
CA TYR A 22 1.72 21.29 -7.84
C TYR A 22 3.00 21.71 -8.56
N LYS A 23 3.44 22.96 -8.38
CA LYS A 23 4.71 23.44 -8.95
C LYS A 23 5.91 22.66 -8.40
N GLU A 24 5.96 22.42 -7.10
CA GLU A 24 7.01 21.61 -6.48
C GLU A 24 6.96 20.15 -6.98
N PHE A 25 5.75 19.57 -7.10
CA PHE A 25 5.58 18.23 -7.68
C PHE A 25 6.14 18.16 -9.11
N THR A 26 5.74 19.10 -9.97
CA THR A 26 6.18 19.11 -11.38
C THR A 26 7.68 19.33 -11.52
N GLN A 27 8.26 20.22 -10.73
CA GLN A 27 9.69 20.51 -10.77
C GLN A 27 10.56 19.39 -10.26
N LYS A 28 10.14 18.69 -9.19
CA LYS A 28 10.97 17.68 -8.52
C LYS A 28 10.72 16.25 -8.99
N HIS A 29 9.47 15.94 -9.38
CA HIS A 29 9.07 14.54 -9.50
C HIS A 29 8.69 14.10 -10.90
N ILE A 30 8.22 15.00 -11.78
CA ILE A 30 7.74 14.59 -13.11
C ILE A 30 8.87 13.97 -13.94
N GLN A 31 10.00 14.65 -14.06
CA GLN A 31 11.10 14.13 -14.88
C GLN A 31 11.69 12.82 -14.32
N PRO A 32 12.00 12.71 -13.02
CA PRO A 32 12.38 11.44 -12.43
C PRO A 32 11.34 10.32 -12.59
N LYS A 33 10.03 10.65 -12.53
CA LYS A 33 8.95 9.68 -12.76
C LYS A 33 8.99 9.14 -14.19
N ILE A 34 9.09 10.01 -15.20
CA ILE A 34 9.20 9.61 -16.62
C ILE A 34 10.39 8.67 -16.84
N GLU A 35 11.54 8.98 -16.25
CA GLU A 35 12.75 8.16 -16.42
C GLU A 35 12.61 6.79 -15.77
N ARG A 36 12.02 6.71 -14.57
CA ARG A 36 11.75 5.45 -13.89
C ARG A 36 10.73 4.59 -14.62
N GLU A 37 9.62 5.18 -15.06
CA GLU A 37 8.59 4.48 -15.84
C GLU A 37 9.17 3.90 -17.13
N ARG A 38 9.98 4.68 -17.86
CA ARG A 38 10.69 4.18 -19.04
C ARG A 38 11.66 3.05 -18.71
N ARG A 39 12.41 3.17 -17.60
CA ARG A 39 13.33 2.11 -17.16
C ARG A 39 12.58 0.84 -16.80
N ALA A 40 11.49 0.95 -16.05
CA ALA A 40 10.64 -0.18 -15.67
C ALA A 40 10.05 -0.87 -16.91
N TRP A 41 9.55 -0.11 -17.87
CA TRP A 41 9.08 -0.65 -19.14
C TRP A 41 10.17 -1.41 -19.90
N ASN A 42 11.37 -0.86 -19.97
CA ASN A 42 12.51 -1.55 -20.61
C ASN A 42 12.84 -2.87 -19.92
N LEU A 43 12.79 -2.93 -18.57
CA LEU A 43 12.98 -4.17 -17.82
C LEU A 43 11.87 -5.19 -18.11
N LEU A 44 10.61 -4.75 -18.18
CA LEU A 44 9.48 -5.60 -18.54
C LEU A 44 9.68 -6.23 -19.93
N VAL A 45 10.05 -5.43 -20.93
CA VAL A 45 10.29 -5.92 -22.29
C VAL A 45 11.50 -6.85 -22.37
N GLN A 46 12.62 -6.47 -21.72
CA GLN A 46 13.88 -7.24 -21.72
C GLN A 46 13.68 -8.64 -21.11
N HIS A 47 12.86 -8.75 -20.08
CA HIS A 47 12.64 -10.00 -19.34
C HIS A 47 11.31 -10.69 -19.67
N ARG A 48 10.65 -10.31 -20.75
CA ARG A 48 9.38 -10.89 -21.20
C ARG A 48 9.43 -12.43 -21.17
N GLY A 49 8.45 -13.04 -20.48
CA GLY A 49 8.30 -14.50 -20.35
C GLY A 49 9.38 -15.20 -19.51
N LYS A 50 10.29 -14.41 -18.86
CA LYS A 50 11.38 -14.93 -18.04
C LYS A 50 11.54 -14.17 -16.72
N TYR A 51 10.43 -13.63 -16.21
CA TYR A 51 10.45 -12.94 -14.92
C TYR A 51 10.79 -13.92 -13.80
N THR A 52 11.70 -13.50 -12.92
CA THR A 52 11.95 -14.10 -11.62
C THR A 52 11.46 -13.15 -10.52
N TYR A 53 11.36 -13.62 -9.29
CA TYR A 53 10.96 -12.77 -8.16
C TYR A 53 11.91 -11.57 -7.97
N ASP A 54 13.20 -11.76 -8.17
CA ASP A 54 14.20 -10.67 -8.07
C ASP A 54 14.00 -9.62 -9.16
N ILE A 55 13.77 -10.06 -10.42
CA ILE A 55 13.50 -9.15 -11.54
C ILE A 55 12.20 -8.36 -11.30
N LEU A 56 11.16 -9.01 -10.77
CA LEU A 56 9.91 -8.34 -10.46
C LEU A 56 10.06 -7.32 -9.31
N ASN A 57 10.85 -7.66 -8.27
CA ASN A 57 11.18 -6.70 -7.23
C ASN A 57 11.90 -5.47 -7.79
N ASP A 58 12.89 -5.67 -8.67
CA ASP A 58 13.63 -4.58 -9.34
C ASP A 58 12.68 -3.69 -10.15
N ILE A 59 11.74 -4.29 -10.90
CA ILE A 59 10.74 -3.56 -11.67
C ILE A 59 9.83 -2.74 -10.73
N PHE A 60 9.29 -3.36 -9.68
CA PHE A 60 8.41 -2.70 -8.74
C PHE A 60 9.12 -1.57 -7.99
N ASP A 61 10.35 -1.78 -7.53
CA ASP A 61 11.13 -0.71 -6.88
C ASP A 61 11.46 0.42 -7.86
N THR A 62 11.75 0.10 -9.11
CA THR A 62 12.00 1.10 -10.15
C THR A 62 10.80 2.01 -10.38
N VAL A 63 9.58 1.46 -10.34
CA VAL A 63 8.33 2.25 -10.51
C VAL A 63 7.96 3.01 -9.26
N ASP A 64 8.07 2.36 -8.09
CA ASP A 64 7.44 2.80 -6.84
C ASP A 64 8.32 3.73 -6.00
N LEU A 65 9.64 3.49 -5.95
CA LEU A 65 10.52 4.24 -5.06
C LEU A 65 10.91 5.60 -5.65
N THR A 66 10.68 6.66 -4.87
CA THR A 66 11.22 7.98 -5.14
C THR A 66 12.70 8.06 -4.75
N GLU A 67 13.42 9.09 -5.20
CA GLU A 67 14.81 9.35 -4.79
C GLU A 67 14.96 9.51 -3.27
N GLY A 68 13.91 9.95 -2.57
CA GLY A 68 13.86 10.06 -1.11
C GLY A 68 13.44 8.78 -0.39
N GLY A 69 13.30 7.65 -1.09
CA GLY A 69 12.89 6.36 -0.52
C GLY A 69 11.41 6.28 -0.13
N LYS A 70 10.61 7.28 -0.50
CA LYS A 70 9.14 7.24 -0.35
C LYS A 70 8.53 6.44 -1.49
N ARG A 71 7.35 5.87 -1.26
CA ARG A 71 6.63 5.06 -2.24
C ARG A 71 5.55 5.87 -2.95
N TRP A 72 5.45 5.69 -4.28
CA TRP A 72 4.36 6.27 -5.06
C TRP A 72 3.04 5.53 -4.83
N PHE A 73 3.09 4.21 -4.86
CA PHE A 73 1.92 3.34 -4.89
C PHE A 73 1.59 2.72 -3.51
N GLY A 74 2.21 3.19 -2.43
CA GLY A 74 1.89 2.77 -1.07
C GLY A 74 1.73 1.26 -0.91
N ALA A 75 0.53 0.81 -0.55
CA ALA A 75 0.25 -0.60 -0.32
C ALA A 75 0.32 -1.45 -1.60
N LEU A 76 -0.04 -0.90 -2.76
CA LEU A 76 -0.13 -1.64 -4.03
C LEU A 76 1.17 -2.37 -4.40
N LEU A 77 2.32 -1.68 -4.27
CA LEU A 77 3.64 -2.26 -4.55
C LEU A 77 4.49 -2.43 -3.27
N SER A 78 3.83 -2.47 -2.10
CA SER A 78 4.49 -2.73 -0.82
C SER A 78 5.02 -4.16 -0.73
N THR A 79 5.97 -4.37 0.17
CA THR A 79 6.51 -5.72 0.44
C THR A 79 5.43 -6.75 0.79
N PRO A 80 4.43 -6.46 1.64
CA PRO A 80 3.34 -7.40 1.90
C PRO A 80 2.59 -7.83 0.64
N ASN A 81 2.20 -6.88 -0.23
CA ASN A 81 1.48 -7.24 -1.46
C ASN A 81 2.36 -7.99 -2.46
N ARG A 82 3.64 -7.63 -2.58
CA ARG A 82 4.61 -8.40 -3.40
C ARG A 82 4.73 -9.84 -2.92
N ASN A 83 4.77 -10.06 -1.61
CA ASN A 83 4.80 -11.40 -1.03
C ASN A 83 3.56 -12.21 -1.42
N LEU A 84 2.38 -11.59 -1.45
CA LEU A 84 1.15 -12.26 -1.95
C LEU A 84 1.28 -12.64 -3.43
N ILE A 85 1.79 -11.73 -4.28
CA ILE A 85 2.03 -12.02 -5.70
C ILE A 85 2.99 -13.22 -5.82
N PHE A 86 4.06 -13.24 -5.02
CA PHE A 86 5.09 -14.29 -5.05
C PHE A 86 4.67 -15.63 -4.43
N GLU A 87 3.52 -15.69 -3.77
CA GLU A 87 2.88 -16.96 -3.41
C GLU A 87 2.29 -17.70 -4.62
N SER A 88 2.11 -17.01 -5.75
CA SER A 88 1.69 -17.65 -6.99
C SER A 88 2.89 -18.34 -7.66
N GLU A 89 2.61 -19.41 -8.41
CA GLU A 89 3.65 -20.07 -9.20
C GLU A 89 4.26 -19.09 -10.21
N LEU A 90 5.57 -19.10 -10.35
CA LEU A 90 6.30 -18.18 -11.23
C LEU A 90 5.83 -18.27 -12.69
N LYS A 91 5.41 -19.48 -13.13
CA LYS A 91 4.80 -19.67 -14.45
C LYS A 91 3.49 -18.89 -14.57
N ALA A 92 2.60 -18.99 -13.58
CA ALA A 92 1.32 -18.27 -13.59
C ALA A 92 1.53 -16.75 -13.59
N ILE A 93 2.53 -16.25 -12.86
CA ILE A 93 2.92 -14.83 -12.88
C ILE A 93 3.38 -14.43 -14.29
N ASN A 94 4.27 -15.20 -14.93
CA ASN A 94 4.75 -14.91 -16.28
C ASN A 94 3.60 -14.94 -17.31
N ASP A 95 2.72 -15.93 -17.23
CA ASP A 95 1.55 -16.04 -18.12
C ASP A 95 0.60 -14.83 -17.91
N TRP A 96 0.42 -14.35 -16.67
CA TRP A 96 -0.39 -13.20 -16.33
C TRP A 96 0.19 -11.89 -16.89
N PHE A 97 1.52 -11.69 -16.76
CA PHE A 97 2.22 -10.54 -17.34
C PHE A 97 2.19 -10.58 -18.88
N GLU A 98 2.30 -11.77 -19.47
CA GLU A 98 2.19 -11.94 -20.92
C GLU A 98 0.81 -11.54 -21.42
N GLU A 99 -0.27 -11.97 -20.72
CA GLU A 99 -1.64 -11.63 -21.11
C GLU A 99 -1.90 -10.13 -21.02
N ILE A 100 -1.51 -9.47 -19.91
CA ILE A 100 -1.82 -8.06 -19.70
C ILE A 100 -1.00 -7.12 -20.58
N LEU A 101 0.24 -7.48 -20.94
CA LEU A 101 1.19 -6.57 -21.60
C LEU A 101 1.46 -6.89 -23.06
N PHE A 102 1.38 -8.15 -23.46
CA PHE A 102 1.95 -8.59 -24.72
C PHE A 102 1.02 -9.47 -25.57
N SER A 103 -0.17 -9.78 -25.06
CA SER A 103 -1.19 -10.49 -25.85
C SER A 103 -1.79 -9.58 -26.93
N ASP A 104 -2.41 -10.18 -27.92
CA ASP A 104 -3.18 -9.45 -28.94
C ASP A 104 -4.59 -9.04 -28.43
N SER A 105 -4.90 -9.34 -27.16
CA SER A 105 -6.15 -8.98 -26.52
C SER A 105 -6.26 -7.44 -26.38
N ASP A 106 -7.46 -6.91 -26.61
CA ASP A 106 -7.72 -5.52 -26.23
C ASP A 106 -7.69 -5.36 -24.70
N PRO A 107 -7.44 -4.15 -24.15
CA PRO A 107 -7.29 -3.93 -22.72
C PRO A 107 -8.50 -4.37 -21.89
N LYS A 108 -9.73 -4.31 -22.45
CA LYS A 108 -10.94 -4.78 -21.79
C LYS A 108 -10.85 -6.30 -21.55
N THR A 109 -10.59 -7.04 -22.64
CA THR A 109 -10.49 -8.50 -22.59
C THR A 109 -9.33 -8.96 -21.70
N ALA A 110 -8.16 -8.34 -21.81
CA ALA A 110 -7.00 -8.66 -20.98
C ALA A 110 -7.31 -8.49 -19.48
N LEU A 111 -7.97 -7.38 -19.09
CA LEU A 111 -8.35 -7.14 -17.69
C LEU A 111 -9.41 -8.14 -17.19
N ASP A 112 -10.42 -8.46 -18.00
CA ASP A 112 -11.45 -9.45 -17.63
C ASP A 112 -10.85 -10.85 -17.43
N ILE A 113 -9.83 -11.21 -18.22
CA ILE A 113 -9.07 -12.45 -18.05
C ILE A 113 -8.20 -12.40 -16.79
N CYS A 114 -7.36 -11.38 -16.68
CA CYS A 114 -6.32 -11.28 -15.64
C CYS A 114 -6.87 -11.03 -14.23
N LEU A 115 -7.99 -10.33 -14.10
CA LEU A 115 -8.64 -10.04 -12.81
C LEU A 115 -9.80 -11.01 -12.51
N GLY A 116 -10.21 -11.80 -13.49
CA GLY A 116 -11.25 -12.81 -13.36
C GLY A 116 -10.69 -14.23 -13.28
N LYS A 117 -10.65 -14.93 -14.41
CA LYS A 117 -10.33 -16.37 -14.46
C LYS A 117 -8.87 -16.72 -14.18
N ASN A 118 -7.95 -15.86 -14.59
CA ASN A 118 -6.50 -16.07 -14.48
C ASN A 118 -5.86 -15.17 -13.41
N LYS A 119 -6.63 -14.78 -12.40
CA LYS A 119 -6.14 -13.93 -11.32
C LYS A 119 -5.03 -14.64 -10.54
N ILE A 120 -3.88 -13.99 -10.41
CA ILE A 120 -2.81 -14.40 -9.49
C ILE A 120 -3.04 -13.76 -8.11
N LYS A 121 -2.46 -14.34 -7.05
CA LYS A 121 -2.56 -13.77 -5.71
C LYS A 121 -1.98 -12.34 -5.69
N GLY A 122 -2.59 -11.44 -4.94
CA GLY A 122 -2.16 -10.04 -4.84
C GLY A 122 -2.38 -9.19 -6.10
N ALA A 123 -2.87 -9.78 -7.21
CA ALA A 123 -3.23 -9.00 -8.39
C ALA A 123 -4.51 -8.20 -8.16
N SER A 124 -4.44 -6.91 -8.45
CA SER A 124 -5.55 -5.96 -8.34
C SER A 124 -5.72 -5.19 -9.64
N LYS A 125 -6.84 -4.44 -9.76
CA LYS A 125 -7.03 -3.51 -10.87
C LYS A 125 -5.88 -2.49 -10.94
N GLY A 126 -5.40 -2.04 -9.77
CA GLY A 126 -4.28 -1.10 -9.67
C GLY A 126 -3.01 -1.67 -10.31
N LEU A 127 -2.57 -2.89 -9.92
CA LEU A 127 -1.40 -3.52 -10.52
C LEU A 127 -1.54 -3.70 -12.03
N ALA A 128 -2.67 -4.24 -12.48
CA ALA A 128 -2.91 -4.49 -13.90
C ALA A 128 -2.87 -3.18 -14.72
N THR A 129 -3.47 -2.11 -14.20
CA THR A 129 -3.52 -0.84 -14.93
C THR A 129 -2.24 -0.02 -14.83
N VAL A 130 -1.42 -0.19 -13.77
CA VAL A 130 -0.04 0.32 -13.73
C VAL A 130 0.77 -0.29 -14.87
N LEU A 131 0.68 -1.60 -15.08
CA LEU A 131 1.39 -2.27 -16.18
C LEU A 131 0.92 -1.80 -17.55
N LEU A 132 -0.40 -1.69 -17.77
CA LEU A 132 -0.94 -1.10 -19.01
C LEU A 132 -0.45 0.33 -19.24
N TYR A 133 -0.47 1.16 -18.19
CA TYR A 133 0.03 2.51 -18.22
C TYR A 133 1.53 2.56 -18.61
N LEU A 134 2.37 1.72 -18.01
CA LEU A 134 3.79 1.64 -18.36
C LEU A 134 4.01 1.27 -19.83
N SER A 135 3.14 0.46 -20.40
CA SER A 135 3.22 0.08 -21.83
C SER A 135 2.94 1.26 -22.76
N ASN A 136 1.99 2.13 -22.40
CA ASN A 136 1.65 3.32 -23.17
C ASN A 136 0.92 4.37 -22.32
N PRO A 137 1.65 5.29 -21.66
CA PRO A 137 1.07 6.33 -20.81
C PRO A 137 0.10 7.27 -21.54
N GLU A 138 0.22 7.42 -22.87
CA GLU A 138 -0.67 8.25 -23.66
C GLU A 138 -2.07 7.61 -23.83
N LYS A 139 -2.16 6.30 -23.78
CA LYS A 139 -3.40 5.54 -23.99
C LYS A 139 -4.06 5.07 -22.72
N HIS A 140 -3.26 4.79 -21.70
CA HIS A 140 -3.71 4.13 -20.47
C HIS A 140 -3.51 5.03 -19.25
N ASN A 141 -4.40 4.90 -18.28
CA ASN A 141 -4.32 5.60 -17.00
C ASN A 141 -4.37 4.57 -15.85
N ILE A 142 -3.75 4.92 -14.74
CA ILE A 142 -3.67 4.09 -13.55
C ILE A 142 -5.00 4.15 -12.80
N TRP A 143 -5.67 3.01 -12.72
CA TRP A 143 -6.96 2.87 -12.07
C TRP A 143 -6.81 2.30 -10.67
N VAL A 144 -6.74 3.17 -9.69
CA VAL A 144 -6.77 2.88 -8.27
C VAL A 144 -7.93 3.63 -7.62
N ASN A 145 -8.28 3.30 -6.37
CA ASN A 145 -9.42 3.95 -5.74
C ASN A 145 -9.23 5.45 -5.59
N ALA A 146 -8.02 5.90 -5.26
CA ALA A 146 -7.73 7.33 -5.16
C ALA A 146 -7.98 8.07 -6.49
N THR A 147 -7.51 7.54 -7.63
CA THR A 147 -7.73 8.15 -8.94
C THR A 147 -9.20 8.08 -9.38
N GLN A 148 -9.88 6.98 -9.07
CA GLN A 148 -11.31 6.83 -9.30
C GLN A 148 -12.11 7.84 -8.47
N GLN A 149 -11.79 7.98 -7.18
CA GLN A 149 -12.45 8.94 -6.28
C GLN A 149 -12.23 10.38 -6.73
N GLY A 150 -11.03 10.72 -7.23
CA GLY A 150 -10.76 12.03 -7.81
C GLY A 150 -11.70 12.37 -8.98
N LEU A 151 -11.91 11.45 -9.92
CA LEU A 151 -12.88 11.63 -10.99
C LEU A 151 -14.34 11.67 -10.50
N TYR A 152 -14.66 10.88 -9.48
CA TYR A 152 -15.99 10.90 -8.87
C TYR A 152 -16.29 12.24 -8.20
N ILE A 153 -15.35 12.81 -7.45
CA ILE A 153 -15.44 14.16 -6.85
C ILE A 153 -15.75 15.22 -7.92
N LEU A 154 -15.14 15.10 -9.09
CA LEU A 154 -15.37 15.99 -10.23
C LEU A 154 -16.66 15.67 -11.01
N ASN A 155 -17.42 14.68 -10.57
CA ASN A 155 -18.63 14.21 -11.25
C ASN A 155 -18.40 13.75 -12.71
N ARG A 156 -17.17 13.27 -13.02
CA ARG A 156 -16.78 12.80 -14.36
C ARG A 156 -17.06 11.33 -14.59
N ILE A 157 -17.20 10.54 -13.52
CA ILE A 157 -17.63 9.15 -13.56
C ILE A 157 -18.70 8.90 -12.50
N GLY A 158 -19.60 7.96 -12.80
CA GLY A 158 -20.55 7.42 -11.83
C GLY A 158 -20.01 6.20 -11.08
N ASP A 159 -20.90 5.50 -10.39
CA ASP A 159 -20.56 4.23 -9.74
C ASP A 159 -20.22 3.18 -10.79
N LEU A 160 -19.03 2.60 -10.67
CA LEU A 160 -18.53 1.55 -11.56
C LEU A 160 -18.90 0.12 -11.10
N LYS A 161 -19.77 -0.02 -10.09
CA LYS A 161 -20.20 -1.33 -9.58
C LYS A 161 -21.06 -2.09 -10.59
N GLY A 162 -20.95 -3.42 -10.57
CA GLY A 162 -21.84 -4.32 -11.31
C GLY A 162 -21.48 -4.53 -12.78
N LYS A 163 -20.30 -4.07 -13.24
CA LYS A 163 -19.77 -4.29 -14.58
C LYS A 163 -18.53 -5.18 -14.52
N ASP A 164 -18.14 -5.73 -15.69
CA ASP A 164 -16.88 -6.44 -15.84
C ASP A 164 -15.68 -5.49 -15.61
N TRP A 165 -14.54 -6.02 -15.22
CA TRP A 165 -13.33 -5.25 -14.95
C TRP A 165 -12.91 -4.38 -16.14
N GLY A 166 -12.88 -4.98 -17.30
CA GLY A 166 -12.51 -4.31 -18.53
C GLY A 166 -13.49 -3.22 -18.93
N GLU A 167 -14.81 -3.42 -18.77
CA GLU A 167 -15.80 -2.38 -19.07
C GLU A 167 -15.66 -1.19 -18.11
N ASN A 168 -15.49 -1.44 -16.83
CA ASN A 168 -15.24 -0.40 -15.84
C ASN A 168 -13.95 0.39 -16.15
N TYR A 169 -12.90 -0.32 -16.56
CA TYR A 169 -11.65 0.32 -16.96
C TYR A 169 -11.82 1.21 -18.20
N LEU A 170 -12.55 0.78 -19.20
CA LEU A 170 -12.79 1.61 -20.39
C LEU A 170 -13.47 2.92 -20.01
N LEU A 171 -14.48 2.88 -19.11
CA LEU A 171 -15.16 4.09 -18.63
C LEU A 171 -14.21 5.00 -17.84
N PHE A 172 -13.48 4.42 -16.88
CA PHE A 172 -12.47 5.15 -16.11
C PHE A 172 -11.40 5.76 -17.00
N ASN A 173 -10.82 4.98 -17.91
CA ASN A 173 -9.74 5.42 -18.78
C ASN A 173 -10.19 6.52 -19.76
N LYS A 174 -11.42 6.44 -20.28
CA LYS A 174 -12.02 7.49 -21.09
C LYS A 174 -12.13 8.79 -20.29
N ALA A 175 -12.73 8.76 -19.10
CA ALA A 175 -12.90 9.93 -18.25
C ALA A 175 -11.55 10.54 -17.84
N SER A 176 -10.56 9.71 -17.53
CA SER A 176 -9.19 10.16 -17.21
C SER A 176 -8.51 10.86 -18.40
N ARG A 177 -8.68 10.35 -19.62
CA ARG A 177 -8.14 10.97 -20.82
C ARG A 177 -8.83 12.30 -21.12
N GLU A 178 -10.15 12.36 -21.07
CA GLU A 178 -10.92 13.60 -21.24
C GLU A 178 -10.53 14.65 -20.19
N PHE A 179 -10.29 14.24 -18.94
CA PHE A 179 -9.76 15.11 -17.90
C PHE A 179 -8.36 15.62 -18.24
N ARG A 180 -7.45 14.73 -18.62
CA ARG A 180 -6.09 15.08 -19.03
C ARG A 180 -6.08 16.10 -20.17
N GLU A 181 -6.87 15.87 -21.20
CA GLU A 181 -6.98 16.71 -22.38
C GLU A 181 -7.58 18.09 -22.04
N ALA A 182 -8.63 18.14 -21.20
CA ALA A 182 -9.28 19.37 -20.78
C ALA A 182 -8.34 20.34 -20.06
N TYR A 183 -7.36 19.80 -19.30
CA TYR A 183 -6.43 20.61 -18.51
C TYR A 183 -4.99 20.55 -19.02
N ASN A 184 -4.77 19.97 -20.19
CA ASN A 184 -3.46 19.84 -20.84
C ASN A 184 -2.38 19.27 -19.90
N LEU A 185 -2.73 18.20 -19.17
CA LEU A 185 -1.83 17.54 -18.22
C LEU A 185 -0.90 16.55 -18.93
N LEU A 186 0.31 16.41 -18.42
CA LEU A 186 1.16 15.27 -18.78
C LEU A 186 0.54 13.96 -18.26
N PRO A 187 0.67 12.83 -18.97
CA PRO A 187 0.21 11.53 -18.49
C PRO A 187 0.69 11.23 -17.07
N GLN A 188 1.92 11.60 -16.75
CA GLN A 188 2.56 11.38 -15.45
C GLN A 188 2.00 12.24 -14.30
N ALA A 189 1.19 13.23 -14.61
CA ALA A 189 0.59 14.11 -13.62
C ALA A 189 -0.86 13.72 -13.27
N VAL A 190 -1.52 12.93 -14.13
CA VAL A 190 -2.96 12.63 -14.01
C VAL A 190 -3.25 11.88 -12.69
N ASP A 191 -2.51 10.83 -12.42
CA ASP A 191 -2.66 10.02 -11.21
C ASP A 191 -2.42 10.86 -9.95
N TRP A 192 -1.40 11.73 -9.95
CA TRP A 192 -1.13 12.62 -8.82
C TRP A 192 -2.26 13.63 -8.61
N VAL A 193 -2.73 14.30 -9.66
CA VAL A 193 -3.81 15.29 -9.56
C VAL A 193 -5.08 14.64 -9.03
N LEU A 194 -5.48 13.50 -9.60
CA LEU A 194 -6.70 12.80 -9.17
C LEU A 194 -6.60 12.30 -7.74
N SER A 195 -5.43 11.79 -7.33
CA SER A 195 -5.20 11.35 -5.95
C SER A 195 -5.15 12.52 -4.98
N PHE A 196 -4.60 13.68 -5.39
CA PHE A 196 -4.66 14.90 -4.60
C PHE A 196 -6.11 15.32 -4.33
N LEU A 197 -6.96 15.31 -5.36
CA LEU A 197 -8.37 15.63 -5.20
C LEU A 197 -9.05 14.68 -4.22
N SER A 198 -8.79 13.39 -4.34
CA SER A 198 -9.33 12.37 -3.44
C SER A 198 -8.93 12.60 -1.96
N SER A 199 -7.71 13.05 -1.72
CA SER A 199 -7.15 13.16 -0.37
C SER A 199 -7.43 14.50 0.32
N TYR A 200 -7.59 15.58 -0.45
CA TYR A 200 -7.56 16.94 0.09
C TYR A 200 -8.75 17.81 -0.32
N VAL A 201 -9.66 17.33 -1.15
CA VAL A 201 -10.83 18.08 -1.58
C VAL A 201 -12.09 17.46 -1.00
N ALA A 202 -12.81 18.24 -0.21
CA ALA A 202 -14.16 17.89 0.23
C ALA A 202 -15.21 18.50 -0.71
N VAL A 203 -16.37 17.82 -0.84
CA VAL A 203 -17.52 18.32 -1.58
C VAL A 203 -18.64 18.56 -0.58
N GLU A 204 -19.11 19.81 -0.46
CA GLU A 204 -20.22 20.20 0.42
C GLU A 204 -21.17 21.14 -0.33
N ASP A 205 -22.46 20.88 -0.28
CA ASP A 205 -23.50 21.73 -0.89
C ASP A 205 -23.19 22.17 -2.35
N HIS A 206 -22.70 21.23 -3.18
CA HIS A 206 -22.27 21.47 -4.57
C HIS A 206 -21.03 22.39 -4.76
N HIS A 207 -20.25 22.60 -3.71
CA HIS A 207 -18.98 23.35 -3.74
C HIS A 207 -17.83 22.45 -3.37
N PHE A 208 -16.65 22.81 -3.88
CA PHE A 208 -15.39 22.18 -3.46
C PHE A 208 -14.77 23.00 -2.33
N ARG A 209 -14.17 22.29 -1.37
CA ARG A 209 -13.37 22.88 -0.30
C ARG A 209 -11.99 22.26 -0.28
N VAL A 210 -10.98 23.11 -0.21
CA VAL A 210 -9.57 22.71 -0.08
C VAL A 210 -8.88 23.66 0.90
N SER A 211 -7.97 23.15 1.74
CA SER A 211 -7.23 23.98 2.68
C SER A 211 -6.13 24.78 1.96
N GLU A 212 -6.03 26.08 2.24
CA GLU A 212 -4.94 26.94 1.76
C GLU A 212 -3.57 26.38 2.15
N ASP A 213 -3.44 25.85 3.38
CA ASP A 213 -2.18 25.29 3.88
C ASP A 213 -1.68 24.13 3.01
N VAL A 214 -2.60 23.32 2.49
CA VAL A 214 -2.28 22.20 1.60
C VAL A 214 -1.81 22.68 0.24
N LEU A 215 -2.45 23.70 -0.32
CA LEU A 215 -2.06 24.29 -1.61
C LEU A 215 -0.72 25.04 -1.54
N ASP A 216 -0.38 25.60 -0.37
CA ASP A 216 0.86 26.36 -0.14
C ASP A 216 2.02 25.53 0.42
N THR A 217 1.80 24.24 0.70
CA THR A 217 2.86 23.35 1.20
C THR A 217 3.90 23.01 0.14
N LYS A 218 5.14 22.75 0.57
CA LYS A 218 6.25 22.33 -0.31
C LYS A 218 6.30 20.82 -0.56
N GLU A 219 5.70 20.04 0.31
CA GLU A 219 5.77 18.58 0.24
C GLU A 219 4.43 17.95 0.59
N VAL A 220 3.60 17.70 -0.42
CA VAL A 220 2.58 16.66 -0.35
C VAL A 220 3.02 15.54 -1.28
N LEU A 221 3.55 14.48 -0.72
CA LEU A 221 3.62 13.22 -1.43
C LEU A 221 2.22 12.61 -1.35
N VAL A 222 1.43 12.83 -2.39
CA VAL A 222 0.19 12.09 -2.56
C VAL A 222 0.61 10.66 -2.89
N THR A 223 0.49 9.78 -1.92
CA THR A 223 0.64 8.35 -2.16
C THR A 223 -0.58 7.91 -2.95
N ILE A 224 -0.35 7.30 -4.11
CA ILE A 224 -1.42 6.65 -4.87
C ILE A 224 -1.66 5.33 -4.15
N ASP A 225 -2.46 5.39 -3.10
CA ASP A 225 -2.75 4.23 -2.27
C ASP A 225 -4.10 3.64 -2.63
N ASP A 226 -4.15 2.33 -2.69
CA ASP A 226 -5.35 1.58 -3.00
C ASP A 226 -5.55 0.45 -1.98
N GLU A 227 -5.54 0.82 -0.69
CA GLU A 227 -5.77 -0.13 0.40
C GLU A 227 -7.04 -0.96 0.22
N SER A 228 -8.04 -0.42 -0.49
CA SER A 228 -9.32 -1.10 -0.68
C SER A 228 -9.36 -2.11 -1.82
N ASP A 229 -8.37 -2.11 -2.74
CA ASP A 229 -8.23 -3.15 -3.76
C ASP A 229 -7.46 -4.39 -3.24
N ILE A 230 -6.78 -4.24 -2.12
CA ILE A 230 -6.32 -5.38 -1.34
C ILE A 230 -7.57 -5.91 -0.66
N GLU A 231 -8.04 -7.11 -1.06
CA GLU A 231 -9.08 -7.81 -0.33
C GLU A 231 -8.75 -7.69 1.15
N ASP A 232 -9.70 -7.20 1.97
CA ASP A 232 -9.56 -7.17 3.42
C ASP A 232 -9.30 -8.61 3.88
N ILE A 233 -8.02 -8.99 3.91
CA ILE A 233 -7.61 -10.30 4.41
C ILE A 233 -7.81 -10.25 5.91
N VAL A 234 -9.01 -10.59 6.33
CA VAL A 234 -9.28 -10.93 7.72
C VAL A 234 -8.65 -12.29 8.00
N GLY A 235 -7.88 -12.38 9.05
CA GLY A 235 -7.33 -13.64 9.52
C GLY A 235 -8.41 -14.64 9.95
N GLU A 236 -8.01 -15.79 10.45
CA GLU A 236 -8.94 -16.78 11.01
C GLU A 236 -9.69 -16.17 12.22
N PRO A 237 -10.97 -16.56 12.45
CA PRO A 237 -11.71 -16.08 13.60
C PRO A 237 -10.98 -16.38 14.91
N MET A 238 -10.80 -15.35 15.73
CA MET A 238 -10.33 -15.46 17.10
C MET A 238 -11.40 -14.93 18.04
N GLU A 239 -11.93 -15.75 18.92
CA GLU A 239 -12.85 -15.30 19.98
C GLU A 239 -12.08 -14.64 21.13
N LEU A 240 -11.31 -13.59 20.86
CA LEU A 240 -10.41 -12.96 21.80
C LEU A 240 -10.66 -11.46 21.92
N GLY A 241 -11.36 -11.08 22.94
CA GLY A 241 -11.52 -9.73 23.51
C GLY A 241 -11.40 -8.54 22.57
N VAL A 242 -10.19 -8.12 22.23
CA VAL A 242 -9.91 -6.90 21.43
C VAL A 242 -9.92 -7.17 19.94
N MET A 243 -9.53 -8.36 19.49
CA MET A 243 -9.48 -8.72 18.08
C MET A 243 -10.41 -9.91 17.80
N ARG A 244 -11.25 -9.78 16.78
CA ARG A 244 -12.10 -10.91 16.31
C ARG A 244 -11.37 -11.85 15.37
N TRP A 245 -10.26 -11.41 14.79
CA TRP A 245 -9.53 -12.08 13.73
C TRP A 245 -8.06 -12.20 14.10
N THR A 246 -7.40 -13.25 13.65
CA THR A 246 -5.95 -13.39 13.78
C THR A 246 -5.26 -12.23 13.08
N PRO A 247 -4.12 -11.73 13.60
CA PRO A 247 -3.39 -10.67 12.93
C PRO A 247 -2.95 -11.12 11.53
N THR A 248 -2.97 -10.20 10.61
CA THR A 248 -2.48 -10.39 9.23
C THR A 248 -1.22 -9.58 8.97
N ASN A 249 -0.83 -8.72 9.92
CA ASN A 249 0.32 -7.84 9.83
C ASN A 249 0.92 -7.58 11.22
N GLU A 250 2.04 -6.85 11.24
CA GLU A 250 2.78 -6.48 12.45
C GLU A 250 1.97 -5.63 13.43
N MET A 251 1.15 -4.68 12.94
CA MET A 251 0.31 -3.85 13.82
C MET A 251 -0.72 -4.69 14.60
N GLY A 252 -1.23 -5.75 14.00
CA GLY A 252 -2.08 -6.73 14.69
C GLY A 252 -1.31 -7.48 15.79
N VAL A 253 -0.02 -7.78 15.57
CA VAL A 253 0.86 -8.37 16.58
C VAL A 253 1.07 -7.40 17.75
N VAL A 254 1.32 -6.11 17.45
CA VAL A 254 1.43 -5.05 18.47
C VAL A 254 0.16 -4.96 19.31
N ALA A 255 -1.02 -4.93 18.67
CA ALA A 255 -2.30 -4.86 19.39
C ALA A 255 -2.51 -6.04 20.35
N LEU A 256 -2.24 -7.26 19.88
CA LEU A 256 -2.33 -8.47 20.73
C LEU A 256 -1.31 -8.45 21.86
N PHE A 257 -0.09 -8.03 21.61
CA PHE A 257 0.91 -7.90 22.67
C PHE A 257 0.46 -6.91 23.74
N ILE A 258 -0.07 -5.74 23.35
CA ILE A 258 -0.58 -4.74 24.30
C ILE A 258 -1.68 -5.34 25.19
N GLU A 259 -2.59 -6.10 24.61
CA GLU A 259 -3.69 -6.74 25.34
C GLU A 259 -3.16 -7.76 26.36
N PHE A 260 -2.29 -8.68 25.94
CA PHE A 260 -1.81 -9.78 26.75
C PHE A 260 -0.46 -9.53 27.43
N ARG A 261 0.06 -8.30 27.42
CA ARG A 261 1.39 -7.96 27.94
C ARG A 261 1.64 -8.39 29.37
N LYS A 262 0.62 -8.32 30.25
CA LYS A 262 0.74 -8.69 31.67
C LYS A 262 0.95 -10.19 31.81
N GLU A 263 0.16 -10.97 31.11
CA GLU A 263 0.22 -12.42 31.10
C GLU A 263 1.50 -12.93 30.44
N LEU A 264 2.03 -12.17 29.47
CA LEU A 264 3.31 -12.42 28.82
C LEU A 264 4.52 -11.99 29.69
N GLY A 265 4.30 -11.38 30.85
CA GLY A 265 5.36 -10.98 31.77
C GLY A 265 5.88 -9.55 31.61
N PHE A 266 5.21 -8.72 30.79
CA PHE A 266 5.60 -7.33 30.51
C PHE A 266 4.52 -6.34 30.97
N PRO A 267 4.30 -6.15 32.27
CA PRO A 267 3.16 -5.38 32.77
C PRO A 267 3.19 -3.90 32.37
N ILE A 268 4.36 -3.35 32.03
CA ILE A 268 4.55 -1.94 31.75
C ILE A 268 5.18 -1.77 30.38
N ILE A 269 4.57 -0.93 29.53
CA ILE A 269 5.13 -0.44 28.28
C ILE A 269 5.62 1.00 28.54
N GLU A 270 6.89 1.25 28.28
CA GLU A 270 7.46 2.60 28.40
C GLU A 270 7.22 3.42 27.13
N VAL A 271 7.46 2.79 25.97
CA VAL A 271 7.29 3.43 24.67
C VAL A 271 7.13 2.40 23.55
N ILE A 272 6.31 2.73 22.56
CA ILE A 272 6.25 2.07 21.25
C ILE A 272 6.63 3.10 20.21
N ARG A 273 7.41 2.73 19.20
CA ARG A 273 7.96 3.61 18.17
C ARG A 273 8.09 2.86 16.85
N THR A 274 8.32 3.60 15.79
CA THR A 274 8.50 3.06 14.42
C THR A 274 9.97 2.76 14.07
N ASN A 275 10.90 3.01 14.99
CA ASN A 275 12.34 2.78 14.78
C ASN A 275 12.81 1.61 15.62
N PHE A 276 13.64 0.76 15.03
CA PHE A 276 14.28 -0.39 15.71
C PHE A 276 15.01 0.03 17.01
N PRO A 277 14.86 -0.69 18.11
CA PRO A 277 13.77 -1.65 18.38
C PRO A 277 12.45 -0.94 18.63
N ASP A 278 11.32 -1.58 18.28
CA ASP A 278 9.97 -0.98 18.25
C ASP A 278 9.45 -0.59 19.63
N ALA A 279 9.81 -1.31 20.67
CA ALA A 279 9.32 -1.00 22.00
C ALA A 279 10.40 -1.10 23.07
N ALA A 280 10.22 -0.27 24.11
CA ALA A 280 10.82 -0.46 25.42
C ALA A 280 9.73 -0.83 26.43
N VAL A 281 9.94 -1.94 27.14
CA VAL A 281 9.00 -2.52 28.11
C VAL A 281 9.72 -2.88 29.40
N PHE A 282 8.96 -3.13 30.45
CA PHE A 282 9.48 -3.65 31.70
C PHE A 282 9.01 -5.08 31.93
N GLU A 283 9.96 -6.01 31.96
CA GLU A 283 9.72 -7.40 32.30
C GLU A 283 9.68 -7.56 33.81
N ALA A 284 8.70 -8.31 34.32
CA ALA A 284 8.58 -8.60 35.73
C ALA A 284 9.74 -9.51 36.21
N ALA A 285 10.37 -9.17 37.33
CA ALA A 285 11.43 -9.93 37.97
C ALA A 285 11.08 -10.20 39.44
N SER A 286 11.82 -11.09 40.09
CA SER A 286 11.58 -11.43 41.49
C SER A 286 11.64 -10.24 42.47
N LYS A 287 12.39 -9.19 42.11
CA LYS A 287 12.48 -7.93 42.86
C LYS A 287 12.38 -6.77 41.87
N GLY A 288 11.13 -6.37 41.51
CA GLY A 288 10.88 -5.22 40.65
C GLY A 288 10.80 -5.56 39.15
N TYR A 289 11.37 -4.69 38.31
CA TYR A 289 11.21 -4.78 36.88
C TYR A 289 12.56 -4.56 36.15
N VAL A 290 12.75 -5.25 35.03
CA VAL A 290 13.93 -5.10 34.17
C VAL A 290 13.52 -4.53 32.83
N ARG A 291 14.16 -3.45 32.40
CA ARG A 291 13.92 -2.84 31.11
C ARG A 291 14.40 -3.74 29.97
N LYS A 292 13.53 -3.98 29.02
CA LYS A 292 13.77 -4.80 27.83
C LYS A 292 13.38 -4.04 26.56
N TYR A 293 13.98 -4.43 25.46
CA TYR A 293 13.66 -3.92 24.13
C TYR A 293 13.08 -5.05 23.30
N ILE A 294 12.00 -4.75 22.60
CA ILE A 294 11.22 -5.71 21.80
C ILE A 294 11.17 -5.20 20.37
N GLU A 295 11.31 -6.12 19.42
CA GLU A 295 10.96 -5.94 18.02
C GLU A 295 9.71 -6.72 17.74
N PHE A 296 8.76 -6.10 17.04
CA PHE A 296 7.54 -6.74 16.59
C PHE A 296 7.70 -7.16 15.13
N GLU A 297 7.20 -8.33 14.81
CA GLU A 297 7.23 -8.86 13.45
C GLU A 297 5.99 -9.73 13.22
N PHE A 298 5.47 -9.77 12.00
CA PHE A 298 4.42 -10.75 11.70
C PHE A 298 5.01 -12.17 11.71
N ARG A 299 6.19 -12.35 11.10
CA ARG A 299 6.98 -13.58 11.13
C ARG A 299 8.35 -13.33 11.75
N SER A 300 8.84 -14.23 12.56
CA SER A 300 10.13 -14.06 13.24
C SER A 300 11.31 -13.88 12.28
N SER A 301 11.19 -14.35 11.04
CA SER A 301 12.21 -14.16 9.99
C SER A 301 12.39 -12.71 9.57
N GLY A 302 11.42 -11.82 9.77
CA GLY A 302 11.54 -10.38 9.51
C GLY A 302 12.68 -9.72 10.28
N TYR A 303 12.96 -10.22 11.50
CA TYR A 303 14.08 -9.75 12.32
C TYR A 303 15.47 -9.89 11.64
N LYS A 304 15.59 -10.68 10.58
CA LYS A 304 16.85 -10.78 9.80
C LYS A 304 17.35 -9.44 9.26
N SER A 305 16.44 -8.53 8.96
CA SER A 305 16.74 -7.17 8.49
C SER A 305 17.51 -6.35 9.54
N HIS A 306 17.36 -6.69 10.83
CA HIS A 306 17.93 -5.98 11.97
C HIS A 306 19.23 -6.58 12.53
N LEU A 307 19.70 -7.71 12.00
CA LEU A 307 20.92 -8.40 12.48
C LEU A 307 22.18 -7.53 12.46
N LYS A 308 22.27 -6.58 11.55
CA LYS A 308 23.41 -5.64 11.44
C LYS A 308 23.28 -4.41 12.34
N SER A 309 22.15 -4.25 13.03
CA SER A 309 21.93 -3.11 13.92
C SER A 309 22.82 -3.19 15.16
N LYS A 310 23.42 -2.06 15.54
CA LYS A 310 24.18 -1.95 16.79
C LYS A 310 23.26 -1.74 18.03
N ARG A 311 21.96 -1.53 17.82
CA ARG A 311 21.01 -1.33 18.90
C ARG A 311 20.64 -2.68 19.51
N LYS A 312 20.52 -2.70 20.84
CA LYS A 312 20.18 -3.92 21.58
C LYS A 312 18.69 -4.22 21.44
N CYS A 313 18.36 -5.45 21.08
CA CYS A 313 17.03 -6.03 21.16
C CYS A 313 17.09 -7.28 22.02
N HIS A 314 16.04 -7.57 22.80
CA HIS A 314 16.03 -8.67 23.75
C HIS A 314 15.06 -9.78 23.35
N TYR A 315 13.98 -9.42 22.68
CA TYR A 315 12.94 -10.34 22.24
C TYR A 315 12.43 -9.94 20.86
N VAL A 316 12.14 -10.94 20.04
CA VAL A 316 11.22 -10.79 18.91
C VAL A 316 9.85 -11.24 19.38
N VAL A 317 8.84 -10.41 19.24
CA VAL A 317 7.43 -10.79 19.45
C VAL A 317 6.79 -10.91 18.08
N CYS A 318 6.29 -12.11 17.74
CA CYS A 318 5.72 -12.35 16.43
C CYS A 318 4.40 -13.13 16.51
N TRP A 319 3.64 -13.12 15.42
CA TRP A 319 2.50 -14.01 15.27
C TRP A 319 2.94 -15.44 14.99
N ASP A 320 3.84 -15.62 13.98
CA ASP A 320 4.30 -16.92 13.52
C ASP A 320 5.82 -17.04 13.63
N HIS A 321 6.31 -18.09 14.29
CA HIS A 321 7.74 -18.32 14.47
C HIS A 321 8.27 -19.28 13.41
N ASP A 322 8.68 -18.71 12.26
CA ASP A 322 9.18 -19.41 11.07
C ASP A 322 10.71 -19.54 11.01
N TRP A 323 11.45 -18.88 11.91
CA TRP A 323 12.93 -18.91 11.93
C TRP A 323 13.50 -19.54 13.20
N LYS A 324 13.75 -20.87 13.17
CA LYS A 324 14.23 -21.66 14.30
C LYS A 324 15.56 -21.19 14.90
N ASP A 325 16.46 -20.66 14.07
CA ASP A 325 17.79 -20.23 14.49
C ASP A 325 17.83 -18.72 14.81
N CYS A 326 16.74 -18.13 15.25
CA CYS A 326 16.70 -16.73 15.66
C CYS A 326 17.70 -16.50 16.82
N PRO A 327 18.64 -15.51 16.70
CA PRO A 327 19.72 -15.34 17.68
C PRO A 327 19.28 -14.78 19.03
N ILE A 328 18.03 -14.35 19.13
CA ILE A 328 17.43 -13.86 20.39
C ILE A 328 16.11 -14.59 20.66
N PRO A 329 15.63 -14.63 21.92
CA PRO A 329 14.38 -15.26 22.28
C PRO A 329 13.19 -14.73 21.49
N VAL A 330 12.32 -15.64 21.04
CA VAL A 330 11.12 -15.35 20.27
C VAL A 330 9.88 -15.65 21.12
N ILE A 331 8.96 -14.71 21.16
CA ILE A 331 7.63 -14.85 21.79
C ILE A 331 6.62 -14.99 20.66
N GLU A 332 6.14 -16.21 20.43
CA GLU A 332 5.16 -16.54 19.40
C GLU A 332 3.74 -16.40 19.96
N LEU A 333 3.03 -15.35 19.60
CA LEU A 333 1.70 -15.05 20.13
C LEU A 333 0.67 -16.10 19.73
N ARG A 334 0.78 -16.67 18.53
CA ARG A 334 -0.10 -17.73 18.03
C ARG A 334 -0.16 -18.94 19.00
N LYS A 335 0.95 -19.26 19.67
CA LYS A 335 1.02 -20.35 20.65
C LYS A 335 0.74 -19.90 22.08
N GLN A 336 1.18 -18.69 22.44
CA GLN A 336 1.05 -18.20 23.82
C GLN A 336 -0.38 -17.83 24.18
N ILE A 337 -1.09 -17.13 23.29
CA ILE A 337 -2.43 -16.60 23.58
C ILE A 337 -3.46 -17.69 23.90
N PRO A 338 -3.59 -18.80 23.15
CA PRO A 338 -4.53 -19.88 23.51
C PRO A 338 -4.26 -20.45 24.90
N THR A 339 -2.99 -20.57 25.28
CA THR A 339 -2.58 -21.06 26.60
C THR A 339 -3.00 -20.07 27.70
N ILE A 340 -2.76 -18.78 27.50
CA ILE A 340 -3.15 -17.73 28.46
C ILE A 340 -4.66 -17.76 28.69
N LEU A 341 -5.45 -17.84 27.63
CA LEU A 341 -6.91 -17.82 27.69
C LEU A 341 -7.47 -19.06 28.40
N SER A 342 -6.89 -20.23 28.17
CA SER A 342 -7.29 -21.44 28.91
C SER A 342 -7.05 -21.30 30.41
N GLN A 343 -5.97 -20.65 30.81
CA GLN A 343 -5.66 -20.38 32.21
C GLN A 343 -6.60 -19.35 32.84
N VAL A 344 -7.00 -18.33 32.10
CA VAL A 344 -7.96 -17.30 32.56
C VAL A 344 -9.38 -17.88 32.71
N LYS A 345 -9.82 -18.75 31.79
CA LYS A 345 -11.10 -19.45 31.88
C LYS A 345 -11.18 -20.37 33.10
N ASN A 346 -10.06 -21.01 33.52
CA ASN A 346 -10.00 -21.90 34.65
C ASN A 346 -9.87 -21.17 36.02
N ARG A 347 -9.69 -19.85 36.04
CA ARG A 347 -9.62 -19.02 37.26
C ARG A 347 -10.95 -18.32 37.60
N LYS A 348 -11.96 -18.42 36.72
CA LYS A 348 -13.34 -17.96 36.94
C LYS A 348 -14.21 -19.14 37.33
#